data_90462bb1cc0ada36d08cef346cf691ee
#
_entry.id   90462bb1cc0ada36d08cef346cf691ee
#
_cell.length_a   1.000
_cell.length_b   1.000
_cell.length_c   1.000
_cell.angle_alpha   90.00
_cell.angle_beta   90.00
_cell.angle_gamma   90.00
#
_symmetry.space_group_name_H-M   'P 1'
#
loop_
_entity.id
_entity.type
_entity.pdbx_description
1 polymer ?
#
loop_
_entity_poly.entity_id
_entity_poly.type
_entity_poly.pdbx_seq_one_letter_code
_entity_poly.pdbx_strand_id
1 'polypeptide(L)'
;TATAIMLLYEQGKLAVTDTVEKYFPEYLYADRVTVENLLNMTSGIPDYLNDVLYLFEQGELSAEDTFTVEELLTILNNRALDFEPGTQYAYSNSNYYLLGDIIEQVSGMPYSQFIRQNILEPLKMQNTSFDLKNATAKGYYKDGEEALRADTSYFGAAGEMVSTVQDLFQWQDAFINGKIVSKATVHKMLTDNGFGYGYGWFLDEDKCYHEGNTMAFYSIDMISYLEGIRVVVLSNVDDKLAAEIGMQMYTIAKSSLFA
;
A
#
# COMPACT_ATOMS: atom_id res chain seq x y z
N THR A 1 5.06 -0.29 -2.41
CA THR A 1 4.53 -0.57 -3.76
C THR A 1 4.63 0.67 -4.64
N ALA A 2 4.00 1.81 -4.34
CA ALA A 2 4.05 3.02 -5.15
C ALA A 2 5.48 3.48 -5.45
N THR A 3 6.37 3.46 -4.46
CA THR A 3 7.79 3.81 -4.67
C THR A 3 8.51 2.84 -5.61
N ALA A 4 8.17 1.56 -5.59
CA ALA A 4 8.72 0.57 -6.51
C ALA A 4 8.29 0.85 -7.96
N ILE A 5 7.03 1.18 -8.19
CA ILE A 5 6.53 1.64 -9.49
C ILE A 5 7.31 2.90 -9.94
N MET A 6 7.49 3.85 -9.03
CA MET A 6 8.19 5.09 -9.37
C MET A 6 9.70 4.90 -9.58
N LEU A 7 10.30 3.88 -8.99
CA LEU A 7 11.66 3.47 -9.29
C LEU A 7 11.77 2.90 -10.73
N LEU A 8 10.82 2.06 -11.14
CA LEU A 8 10.74 1.56 -12.51
C LEU A 8 10.44 2.68 -13.52
N TYR A 9 9.61 3.65 -13.13
CA TYR A 9 9.36 4.87 -13.91
C TYR A 9 10.65 5.68 -14.14
N GLU A 10 11.46 5.94 -13.10
CA GLU A 10 12.75 6.63 -13.25
C GLU A 10 13.74 5.87 -14.11
N GLN A 11 13.66 4.53 -14.12
CA GLN A 11 14.46 3.67 -14.99
C GLN A 11 13.95 3.66 -16.46
N GLY A 12 12.85 4.35 -16.76
CA GLY A 12 12.25 4.38 -18.10
C GLY A 12 11.62 3.05 -18.52
N LYS A 13 11.33 2.15 -17.58
CA LYS A 13 10.76 0.82 -17.87
C LYS A 13 9.24 0.83 -18.00
N LEU A 14 8.58 1.82 -17.43
CA LEU A 14 7.15 2.07 -17.55
C LEU A 14 6.86 3.58 -17.55
N ALA A 15 5.69 3.99 -18.00
CA ALA A 15 5.15 5.33 -17.81
C ALA A 15 3.89 5.27 -16.94
N VAL A 16 3.68 6.26 -16.08
CA VAL A 16 2.45 6.32 -15.27
C VAL A 16 1.20 6.53 -16.14
N THR A 17 1.38 7.01 -17.36
CA THR A 17 0.34 7.16 -18.39
C THR A 17 0.09 5.89 -19.21
N ASP A 18 0.88 4.83 -19.02
CA ASP A 18 0.58 3.53 -19.64
C ASP A 18 -0.80 3.06 -19.18
N THR A 19 -1.63 2.59 -20.11
CA THR A 19 -2.87 1.91 -19.76
C THR A 19 -2.57 0.54 -19.19
N VAL A 20 -3.42 0.04 -18.31
CA VAL A 20 -3.26 -1.28 -17.71
C VAL A 20 -3.46 -2.40 -18.74
N GLU A 21 -4.04 -2.12 -19.91
CA GLU A 21 -4.12 -3.03 -21.05
C GLU A 21 -2.74 -3.59 -21.47
N LYS A 22 -1.69 -2.81 -21.29
CA LYS A 22 -0.31 -3.22 -21.58
C LYS A 22 0.11 -4.43 -20.72
N TYR A 23 -0.49 -4.58 -19.54
CA TYR A 23 -0.14 -5.58 -18.53
C TYR A 23 -1.23 -6.63 -18.35
N PHE A 24 -2.50 -6.25 -18.50
CA PHE A 24 -3.69 -7.08 -18.28
C PHE A 24 -4.66 -6.91 -19.45
N PRO A 25 -4.31 -7.37 -20.66
CA PRO A 25 -5.17 -7.22 -21.86
C PRO A 25 -6.51 -7.94 -21.73
N GLU A 26 -6.62 -8.91 -20.82
CA GLU A 26 -7.84 -9.66 -20.50
C GLU A 26 -8.77 -8.92 -19.52
N TYR A 27 -8.35 -7.84 -18.89
CA TYR A 27 -9.21 -7.04 -18.01
C TYR A 27 -10.18 -6.17 -18.84
N LEU A 28 -11.46 -6.27 -18.54
CA LEU A 28 -12.54 -5.67 -19.33
C LEU A 28 -12.40 -4.14 -19.54
N TYR A 29 -11.81 -3.43 -18.59
CA TYR A 29 -11.65 -1.97 -18.61
C TYR A 29 -10.19 -1.53 -18.72
N ALA A 30 -9.31 -2.42 -19.17
CA ALA A 30 -7.88 -2.22 -19.16
C ALA A 30 -7.41 -1.03 -20.02
N ASP A 31 -8.08 -0.75 -21.12
CA ASP A 31 -7.80 0.37 -22.03
C ASP A 31 -8.18 1.75 -21.48
N ARG A 32 -8.96 1.79 -20.39
CA ARG A 32 -9.50 3.00 -19.78
C ARG A 32 -8.76 3.43 -18.51
N VAL A 33 -8.09 2.50 -17.86
CA VAL A 33 -7.38 2.72 -16.60
C VAL A 33 -5.90 2.87 -16.86
N THR A 34 -5.25 3.87 -16.24
CA THR A 34 -3.80 4.05 -16.32
C THR A 34 -3.12 3.61 -15.03
N VAL A 35 -1.79 3.39 -15.08
CA VAL A 35 -0.97 3.16 -13.89
C VAL A 35 -1.12 4.31 -12.88
N GLU A 36 -1.25 5.55 -13.36
CA GLU A 36 -1.50 6.71 -12.49
C GLU A 36 -2.82 6.62 -11.74
N ASN A 37 -3.89 6.14 -12.41
CA ASN A 37 -5.19 5.94 -11.75
C ASN A 37 -5.12 4.88 -10.65
N LEU A 38 -4.31 3.83 -10.82
CA LEU A 38 -4.06 2.85 -9.76
C LEU A 38 -3.31 3.49 -8.58
N LEU A 39 -2.23 4.23 -8.86
CA LEU A 39 -1.37 4.85 -7.85
C LEU A 39 -2.13 5.85 -6.95
N ASN A 40 -3.04 6.63 -7.53
CA ASN A 40 -3.74 7.72 -6.84
C ASN A 40 -5.21 7.42 -6.50
N MET A 41 -5.62 6.14 -6.58
CA MET A 41 -6.96 5.68 -6.21
C MET A 41 -8.10 6.33 -7.01
N THR A 42 -7.85 6.65 -8.29
CA THR A 42 -8.86 7.22 -9.20
C THR A 42 -9.25 6.27 -10.34
N SER A 43 -8.97 4.99 -10.20
CA SER A 43 -9.23 3.99 -11.25
C SER A 43 -10.71 3.66 -11.46
N GLY A 44 -11.52 3.80 -10.42
CA GLY A 44 -12.90 3.30 -10.38
C GLY A 44 -12.98 1.77 -10.23
N ILE A 45 -11.86 1.06 -10.11
CA ILE A 45 -11.84 -0.39 -9.88
C ILE A 45 -12.36 -0.69 -8.48
N PRO A 46 -13.42 -1.52 -8.33
CA PRO A 46 -13.96 -1.87 -7.01
C PRO A 46 -12.94 -2.63 -6.16
N ASP A 47 -13.05 -2.51 -4.84
CA ASP A 47 -12.22 -3.27 -3.92
C ASP A 47 -12.62 -4.74 -3.89
N TYR A 48 -11.67 -5.62 -4.15
CA TYR A 48 -11.88 -7.07 -4.21
C TYR A 48 -12.01 -7.74 -2.84
N LEU A 49 -11.56 -7.11 -1.76
CA LEU A 49 -11.51 -7.76 -0.43
C LEU A 49 -12.89 -8.15 0.08
N ASN A 50 -13.96 -7.40 -0.28
CA ASN A 50 -15.31 -7.79 0.08
C ASN A 50 -15.76 -9.07 -0.63
N ASP A 51 -15.34 -9.25 -1.88
CA ASP A 51 -15.64 -10.47 -2.64
C ASP A 51 -14.87 -11.67 -2.06
N VAL A 52 -13.59 -11.47 -1.69
CA VAL A 52 -12.79 -12.49 -1.01
C VAL A 52 -13.42 -12.88 0.33
N LEU A 53 -13.84 -11.93 1.16
CA LEU A 53 -14.53 -12.22 2.42
C LEU A 53 -15.80 -13.01 2.20
N TYR A 54 -16.59 -12.68 1.17
CA TYR A 54 -17.79 -13.43 0.81
C TYR A 54 -17.44 -14.88 0.42
N LEU A 55 -16.39 -15.09 -0.38
CA LEU A 55 -15.94 -16.45 -0.78
C LEU A 55 -15.46 -17.26 0.44
N PHE A 56 -14.81 -16.63 1.42
CA PHE A 56 -14.50 -17.27 2.71
C PHE A 56 -15.76 -17.71 3.46
N GLU A 57 -16.78 -16.84 3.53
CA GLU A 57 -18.05 -17.16 4.21
C GLU A 57 -18.80 -18.31 3.52
N GLN A 58 -18.67 -18.44 2.19
CA GLN A 58 -19.26 -19.56 1.44
C GLN A 58 -18.43 -20.86 1.54
N GLY A 59 -17.22 -20.79 2.12
CA GLY A 59 -16.29 -21.92 2.16
C GLY A 59 -15.66 -22.27 0.81
N GLU A 60 -15.67 -21.33 -0.14
CA GLU A 60 -15.04 -21.46 -1.45
C GLU A 60 -13.54 -21.12 -1.40
N LEU A 61 -13.12 -20.36 -0.38
CA LEU A 61 -11.72 -20.06 -0.06
C LEU A 61 -11.42 -20.43 1.39
N SER A 62 -10.18 -20.77 1.68
CA SER A 62 -9.67 -21.01 3.04
C SER A 62 -8.49 -20.09 3.34
N ALA A 63 -8.18 -19.91 4.62
CA ALA A 63 -7.06 -19.09 5.06
C ALA A 63 -5.68 -19.59 4.61
N GLU A 64 -5.61 -20.85 4.15
CA GLU A 64 -4.38 -21.53 3.71
C GLU A 64 -4.21 -21.50 2.19
N ASP A 65 -5.25 -21.09 1.44
CA ASP A 65 -5.18 -20.99 0.00
C ASP A 65 -4.32 -19.79 -0.42
N THR A 66 -3.63 -19.93 -1.53
CA THR A 66 -2.89 -18.84 -2.16
C THR A 66 -3.81 -18.08 -3.11
N PHE A 67 -3.84 -16.77 -3.02
CA PHE A 67 -4.61 -15.92 -3.92
C PHE A 67 -3.71 -15.33 -5.02
N THR A 68 -4.22 -15.30 -6.25
CA THR A 68 -3.47 -14.95 -7.45
C THR A 68 -4.07 -13.75 -8.19
N VAL A 69 -3.29 -13.14 -9.09
CA VAL A 69 -3.78 -12.04 -9.95
C VAL A 69 -4.86 -12.52 -10.92
N GLU A 70 -4.81 -13.76 -11.36
CA GLU A 70 -5.84 -14.37 -12.22
C GLU A 70 -7.19 -14.48 -11.50
N GLU A 71 -7.17 -14.84 -10.22
CA GLU A 71 -8.39 -14.86 -9.39
C GLU A 71 -8.91 -13.45 -9.16
N LEU A 72 -8.03 -12.48 -8.87
CA LEU A 72 -8.40 -11.07 -8.81
C LEU A 72 -9.07 -10.61 -10.11
N LEU A 73 -8.46 -10.86 -11.26
CA LEU A 73 -9.01 -10.46 -12.55
C LEU A 73 -10.35 -11.13 -12.85
N THR A 74 -10.53 -12.38 -12.39
CA THR A 74 -11.80 -13.08 -12.48
C THR A 74 -12.89 -12.36 -11.68
N ILE A 75 -12.59 -11.93 -10.46
CA ILE A 75 -13.51 -11.12 -9.65
C ILE A 75 -13.81 -9.79 -10.35
N LEU A 76 -12.78 -9.05 -10.77
CA LEU A 76 -12.92 -7.73 -11.34
C LEU A 76 -13.66 -7.72 -12.68
N ASN A 77 -13.49 -8.74 -13.52
CA ASN A 77 -14.21 -8.88 -14.80
C ASN A 77 -15.73 -9.15 -14.62
N ASN A 78 -16.15 -9.53 -13.43
CA ASN A 78 -17.56 -9.67 -13.08
C ASN A 78 -18.16 -8.39 -12.43
N ARG A 79 -17.38 -7.32 -12.34
CA ARG A 79 -17.78 -6.05 -11.72
C ARG A 79 -17.65 -4.90 -12.70
N ALA A 80 -18.59 -3.97 -12.66
CA ALA A 80 -18.44 -2.68 -13.37
C ALA A 80 -17.48 -1.78 -12.58
N LEU A 81 -16.88 -0.81 -13.27
CA LEU A 81 -16.22 0.30 -12.59
C LEU A 81 -17.23 1.08 -11.76
N ASP A 82 -16.84 1.51 -10.56
CA ASP A 82 -17.69 2.33 -9.68
C ASP A 82 -17.89 3.74 -10.27
N PHE A 83 -16.93 4.22 -11.06
CA PHE A 83 -16.96 5.51 -11.78
C PHE A 83 -15.94 5.52 -12.93
N GLU A 84 -16.04 6.53 -13.79
CA GLU A 84 -15.08 6.73 -14.87
C GLU A 84 -13.68 7.06 -14.32
N PRO A 85 -12.62 6.39 -14.81
CA PRO A 85 -11.25 6.62 -14.35
C PRO A 85 -10.87 8.11 -14.40
N GLY A 86 -10.22 8.58 -13.33
CA GLY A 86 -9.79 9.96 -13.18
C GLY A 86 -10.86 10.96 -12.72
N THR A 87 -12.12 10.54 -12.54
CA THR A 87 -13.22 11.49 -12.23
C THR A 87 -13.55 11.57 -10.74
N GLN A 88 -13.25 10.54 -9.97
CA GLN A 88 -13.54 10.46 -8.54
C GLN A 88 -12.42 9.71 -7.83
N TYR A 89 -12.44 9.78 -6.50
CA TYR A 89 -11.59 9.01 -5.60
C TYR A 89 -12.40 7.92 -4.91
N ALA A 90 -11.88 6.69 -4.92
CA ALA A 90 -12.30 5.61 -4.04
C ALA A 90 -11.11 4.72 -3.72
N TYR A 91 -10.83 4.53 -2.43
CA TYR A 91 -9.80 3.61 -1.99
C TYR A 91 -10.13 2.18 -2.42
N SER A 92 -9.18 1.50 -3.05
CA SER A 92 -9.35 0.12 -3.50
C SER A 92 -8.01 -0.62 -3.44
N ASN A 93 -7.98 -1.70 -2.68
CA ASN A 93 -6.83 -2.60 -2.60
C ASN A 93 -6.52 -3.28 -3.93
N SER A 94 -7.53 -3.44 -4.80
CA SER A 94 -7.35 -3.97 -6.16
C SER A 94 -6.29 -3.20 -6.94
N ASN A 95 -6.23 -1.87 -6.77
CA ASN A 95 -5.25 -1.03 -7.44
C ASN A 95 -3.81 -1.46 -7.08
N TYR A 96 -3.54 -1.62 -5.80
CA TYR A 96 -2.18 -1.92 -5.32
C TYR A 96 -1.82 -3.39 -5.51
N TYR A 97 -2.81 -4.27 -5.55
CA TYR A 97 -2.59 -5.66 -5.96
C TYR A 97 -2.10 -5.72 -7.41
N LEU A 98 -2.81 -5.05 -8.34
CA LEU A 98 -2.42 -4.95 -9.75
C LEU A 98 -1.06 -4.26 -9.94
N LEU A 99 -0.74 -3.22 -9.15
CA LEU A 99 0.58 -2.58 -9.18
C LEU A 99 1.71 -3.55 -8.80
N GLY A 100 1.44 -4.48 -7.89
CA GLY A 100 2.39 -5.55 -7.54
C GLY A 100 2.73 -6.43 -8.74
N ASP A 101 1.74 -6.90 -9.46
CA ASP A 101 1.94 -7.73 -10.64
C ASP A 101 2.61 -6.94 -11.78
N ILE A 102 2.26 -5.65 -11.95
CA ILE A 102 2.97 -4.77 -12.91
C ILE A 102 4.48 -4.70 -12.56
N ILE A 103 4.84 -4.63 -11.27
CA ILE A 103 6.25 -4.67 -10.86
C ILE A 103 6.90 -5.98 -11.28
N GLU A 104 6.23 -7.11 -11.10
CA GLU A 104 6.74 -8.43 -11.50
C GLU A 104 6.95 -8.52 -13.01
N GLN A 105 5.94 -8.15 -13.80
CA GLN A 105 6.01 -8.17 -15.26
C GLN A 105 7.13 -7.27 -15.81
N VAL A 106 7.26 -6.06 -15.29
CA VAL A 106 8.23 -5.06 -15.78
C VAL A 106 9.64 -5.36 -15.31
N SER A 107 9.81 -5.91 -14.11
CA SER A 107 11.13 -6.23 -13.55
C SER A 107 11.63 -7.62 -13.92
N GLY A 108 10.73 -8.55 -14.22
CA GLY A 108 11.04 -9.97 -14.40
C GLY A 108 11.37 -10.68 -13.08
N MET A 109 10.99 -10.12 -11.94
CA MET A 109 11.24 -10.66 -10.60
C MET A 109 9.94 -10.73 -9.80
N PRO A 110 9.77 -11.71 -8.88
CA PRO A 110 8.72 -11.67 -7.89
C PRO A 110 8.70 -10.34 -7.12
N TYR A 111 7.52 -9.81 -6.82
CA TYR A 111 7.33 -8.54 -6.12
C TYR A 111 8.17 -8.45 -4.84
N SER A 112 8.09 -9.46 -3.99
CA SER A 112 8.86 -9.50 -2.74
C SER A 112 10.39 -9.44 -2.97
N GLN A 113 10.88 -10.10 -4.02
CA GLN A 113 12.29 -10.07 -4.38
C GLN A 113 12.70 -8.69 -4.91
N PHE A 114 11.86 -8.06 -5.75
CA PHE A 114 12.13 -6.72 -6.26
C PHE A 114 12.22 -5.70 -5.12
N ILE A 115 11.24 -5.69 -4.21
CA ILE A 115 11.23 -4.80 -3.04
C ILE A 115 12.46 -5.04 -2.17
N ARG A 116 12.78 -6.32 -1.88
CA ARG A 116 13.95 -6.68 -1.07
C ARG A 116 15.24 -6.10 -1.66
N GLN A 117 15.51 -6.37 -2.93
CA GLN A 117 16.78 -5.99 -3.57
C GLN A 117 16.91 -4.49 -3.81
N ASN A 118 15.81 -3.81 -4.16
CA ASN A 118 15.86 -2.42 -4.59
C ASN A 118 15.52 -1.41 -3.47
N ILE A 119 14.90 -1.87 -2.38
CA ILE A 119 14.47 -0.99 -1.29
C ILE A 119 15.00 -1.48 0.07
N LEU A 120 14.67 -2.70 0.49
CA LEU A 120 14.95 -3.13 1.87
C LEU A 120 16.46 -3.30 2.13
N GLU A 121 17.19 -3.98 1.26
CA GLU A 121 18.63 -4.20 1.40
C GLU A 121 19.44 -2.90 1.32
N PRO A 122 19.21 -2.01 0.33
CA PRO A 122 19.89 -0.71 0.30
C PRO A 122 19.65 0.15 1.54
N LEU A 123 18.46 0.06 2.12
CA LEU A 123 18.09 0.78 3.33
C LEU A 123 18.44 0.03 4.61
N LYS A 124 18.95 -1.19 4.53
CA LYS A 124 19.26 -2.05 5.69
C LYS A 124 18.06 -2.34 6.58
N MET A 125 16.87 -2.45 6.00
CA MET A 125 15.62 -2.82 6.68
C MET A 125 15.58 -4.33 6.92
N GLN A 126 16.37 -4.80 7.87
CA GLN A 126 16.62 -6.23 8.11
C GLN A 126 15.47 -6.96 8.81
N ASN A 127 14.55 -6.21 9.42
CA ASN A 127 13.40 -6.74 10.14
C ASN A 127 12.09 -6.56 9.36
N THR A 128 12.21 -6.30 8.06
CA THR A 128 11.07 -6.18 7.13
C THR A 128 11.07 -7.37 6.18
N SER A 129 9.93 -8.04 6.06
CA SER A 129 9.78 -9.25 5.24
C SER A 129 8.36 -9.41 4.70
N PHE A 130 8.17 -10.45 3.89
CA PHE A 130 6.88 -10.85 3.30
C PHE A 130 6.35 -12.18 3.89
N ASP A 131 7.01 -12.72 4.90
CA ASP A 131 6.58 -13.93 5.59
C ASP A 131 6.03 -13.55 6.96
N LEU A 132 4.74 -13.75 7.14
CA LEU A 132 4.05 -13.50 8.41
C LEU A 132 4.62 -14.32 9.58
N LYS A 133 5.32 -15.45 9.31
CA LYS A 133 6.03 -16.22 10.35
C LYS A 133 7.12 -15.41 11.04
N ASN A 134 7.64 -14.37 10.40
CA ASN A 134 8.62 -13.46 10.99
C ASN A 134 7.98 -12.40 11.91
N ALA A 135 6.66 -12.26 11.94
CA ALA A 135 5.98 -11.42 12.91
C ALA A 135 6.10 -12.04 14.31
N THR A 136 6.72 -11.32 15.23
CA THR A 136 6.86 -11.75 16.63
C THR A 136 5.61 -11.52 17.45
N ALA A 137 4.77 -10.56 17.06
CA ALA A 137 3.47 -10.29 17.66
C ALA A 137 2.38 -11.16 17.06
N LYS A 138 1.32 -11.40 17.83
CA LYS A 138 0.06 -11.97 17.35
C LYS A 138 -0.99 -10.87 17.32
N GLY A 139 -1.88 -10.91 16.31
CA GLY A 139 -3.00 -9.99 16.22
C GLY A 139 -4.16 -10.44 17.12
N TYR A 140 -4.86 -9.48 17.71
CA TYR A 140 -6.02 -9.72 18.56
C TYR A 140 -7.19 -8.82 18.20
N TYR A 141 -8.38 -9.38 18.19
CA TYR A 141 -9.60 -8.58 18.14
C TYR A 141 -9.84 -7.86 19.49
N LYS A 142 -10.74 -6.86 19.50
CA LYS A 142 -11.05 -6.05 20.70
C LYS A 142 -11.54 -6.85 21.90
N ASP A 143 -12.14 -8.00 21.66
CA ASP A 143 -12.62 -8.94 22.69
C ASP A 143 -11.50 -9.82 23.28
N GLY A 144 -10.28 -9.71 22.72
CA GLY A 144 -9.11 -10.46 23.15
C GLY A 144 -8.93 -11.80 22.43
N GLU A 145 -9.79 -12.14 21.46
CA GLU A 145 -9.60 -13.32 20.62
C GLU A 145 -8.42 -13.12 19.66
N GLU A 146 -7.60 -14.16 19.49
CA GLU A 146 -6.50 -14.16 18.52
C GLU A 146 -7.05 -14.19 17.10
N ALA A 147 -6.59 -13.26 16.27
CA ALA A 147 -7.03 -13.17 14.89
C ALA A 147 -6.52 -14.34 14.05
N LEU A 148 -7.35 -14.82 13.14
CA LEU A 148 -6.96 -15.81 12.16
C LEU A 148 -5.84 -15.24 11.28
N ARG A 149 -4.79 -16.02 11.08
CA ARG A 149 -3.73 -15.72 10.10
C ARG A 149 -4.09 -16.36 8.77
N ALA A 150 -4.41 -15.52 7.80
CA ALA A 150 -4.58 -15.93 6.42
C ALA A 150 -3.24 -15.89 5.67
N ASP A 151 -3.16 -16.57 4.53
CA ASP A 151 -2.03 -16.43 3.63
C ASP A 151 -1.91 -14.96 3.17
N THR A 152 -0.69 -14.42 3.17
CA THR A 152 -0.49 -13.00 2.87
C THR A 152 -0.73 -12.65 1.40
N SER A 153 -0.78 -13.64 0.51
CA SER A 153 -1.13 -13.45 -0.90
C SER A 153 -2.52 -12.83 -1.10
N TYR A 154 -3.45 -13.02 -0.14
CA TYR A 154 -4.74 -12.32 -0.16
C TYR A 154 -4.63 -10.80 -0.13
N PHE A 155 -3.54 -10.27 0.38
CA PHE A 155 -3.28 -8.82 0.41
C PHE A 155 -2.28 -8.40 -0.66
N GLY A 156 -1.37 -9.31 -1.05
CA GLY A 156 -0.33 -9.08 -2.04
C GLY A 156 0.38 -7.74 -1.83
N ALA A 157 0.70 -7.06 -2.89
CA ALA A 157 1.38 -5.76 -2.84
C ALA A 157 0.55 -4.62 -2.21
N ALA A 158 -0.72 -4.86 -1.89
CA ALA A 158 -1.57 -3.93 -1.15
C ALA A 158 -1.33 -3.98 0.36
N GLY A 159 -0.81 -5.09 0.94
CA GLY A 159 -0.72 -5.18 2.39
C GLY A 159 0.06 -6.34 3.02
N GLU A 160 0.81 -7.14 2.26
CA GLU A 160 1.45 -8.37 2.77
C GLU A 160 2.71 -8.16 3.64
N MET A 161 3.22 -6.93 3.74
CA MET A 161 4.52 -6.67 4.35
C MET A 161 4.47 -6.66 5.87
N VAL A 162 5.44 -7.34 6.52
CA VAL A 162 5.67 -7.33 7.96
C VAL A 162 6.89 -6.46 8.25
N SER A 163 6.81 -5.56 9.23
CA SER A 163 7.90 -4.62 9.54
C SER A 163 8.01 -4.28 11.03
N THR A 164 8.95 -3.40 11.35
CA THR A 164 9.17 -2.83 12.68
C THR A 164 9.15 -1.30 12.61
N VAL A 165 8.92 -0.64 13.73
CA VAL A 165 8.99 0.83 13.86
C VAL A 165 10.35 1.34 13.37
N GLN A 166 11.46 0.66 13.72
CA GLN A 166 12.81 1.09 13.32
C GLN A 166 13.01 1.06 11.80
N ASP A 167 12.58 -0.02 11.15
CA ASP A 167 12.71 -0.16 9.70
C ASP A 167 11.82 0.86 8.97
N LEU A 168 10.61 1.12 9.46
CA LEU A 168 9.73 2.14 8.91
C LEU A 168 10.30 3.56 9.07
N PHE A 169 10.99 3.87 10.17
CA PHE A 169 11.72 5.13 10.30
C PHE A 169 12.87 5.26 9.29
N GLN A 170 13.58 4.18 8.99
CA GLN A 170 14.61 4.17 7.93
C GLN A 170 13.99 4.40 6.56
N TRP A 171 12.83 3.79 6.31
CA TRP A 171 12.03 4.00 5.11
C TRP A 171 11.61 5.47 4.97
N GLN A 172 11.00 6.07 5.99
CA GLN A 172 10.57 7.48 5.99
C GLN A 172 11.75 8.42 5.70
N ASP A 173 12.91 8.19 6.36
CA ASP A 173 14.11 9.01 6.13
C ASP A 173 14.60 8.90 4.69
N ALA A 174 14.61 7.69 4.15
CA ALA A 174 15.06 7.45 2.79
C ALA A 174 14.08 8.04 1.76
N PHE A 175 12.78 7.89 1.98
CA PHE A 175 11.74 8.38 1.09
C PHE A 175 11.79 9.91 0.99
N ILE A 176 11.65 10.63 2.11
CA ILE A 176 11.56 12.10 2.07
C ILE A 176 12.87 12.78 1.61
N ASN A 177 14.01 12.12 1.83
CA ASN A 177 15.32 12.62 1.39
C ASN A 177 15.69 12.24 -0.04
N GLY A 178 14.83 11.50 -0.75
CA GLY A 178 15.07 11.12 -2.15
C GLY A 178 16.22 10.12 -2.31
N LYS A 179 16.36 9.19 -1.35
CA LYS A 179 17.43 8.15 -1.38
C LYS A 179 17.05 6.92 -2.20
N ILE A 180 15.76 6.71 -2.46
CA ILE A 180 15.24 5.57 -3.23
C ILE A 180 14.88 6.01 -4.64
N VAL A 181 14.07 7.05 -4.73
CA VAL A 181 13.71 7.77 -5.95
C VAL A 181 14.13 9.23 -5.79
N SER A 182 14.26 9.97 -6.88
CA SER A 182 14.67 11.37 -6.83
C SER A 182 13.69 12.24 -6.03
N LYS A 183 14.17 13.35 -5.48
CA LYS A 183 13.29 14.34 -4.81
C LYS A 183 12.18 14.86 -5.72
N ALA A 184 12.44 14.96 -7.02
CA ALA A 184 11.42 15.35 -8.00
C ALA A 184 10.30 14.30 -8.07
N THR A 185 10.67 13.02 -8.04
CA THR A 185 9.71 11.91 -7.99
C THR A 185 8.95 11.86 -6.66
N VAL A 186 9.64 12.06 -5.53
CA VAL A 186 8.95 12.19 -4.22
C VAL A 186 7.93 13.33 -4.28
N HIS A 187 8.29 14.50 -4.82
CA HIS A 187 7.36 15.61 -4.97
C HIS A 187 6.15 15.23 -5.85
N LYS A 188 6.38 14.53 -6.98
CA LYS A 188 5.30 14.01 -7.81
C LYS A 188 4.38 13.06 -7.04
N MET A 189 4.94 12.15 -6.24
CA MET A 189 4.16 11.21 -5.41
C MET A 189 3.32 11.93 -4.33
N LEU A 190 3.79 13.04 -3.82
CA LEU A 190 3.12 13.87 -2.81
C LEU A 190 2.33 15.05 -3.41
N THR A 191 2.07 15.04 -4.71
CA THR A 191 1.23 16.06 -5.35
C THR A 191 -0.22 15.62 -5.29
N ASP A 192 -1.08 16.47 -4.72
CA ASP A 192 -2.52 16.25 -4.70
C ASP A 192 -3.12 16.48 -6.09
N ASN A 193 -3.88 15.51 -6.55
CA ASN A 193 -4.66 15.59 -7.79
C ASN A 193 -6.08 16.14 -7.58
N GLY A 194 -6.35 16.72 -6.42
CA GLY A 194 -7.63 17.33 -6.06
C GLY A 194 -8.53 16.45 -5.20
N PHE A 195 -8.02 15.30 -4.74
CA PHE A 195 -8.77 14.34 -3.92
C PHE A 195 -8.14 14.06 -2.55
N GLY A 196 -7.06 14.77 -2.18
CA GLY A 196 -6.36 14.55 -0.92
C GLY A 196 -5.54 13.25 -0.88
N TYR A 197 -5.22 12.66 -2.05
CA TYR A 197 -4.43 11.42 -2.13
C TYR A 197 -3.40 11.52 -3.25
N GLY A 198 -2.15 11.25 -2.91
CA GLY A 198 -1.04 11.16 -3.85
C GLY A 198 -0.79 9.70 -4.28
N TYR A 199 0.46 9.34 -4.57
CA TYR A 199 0.82 7.97 -4.91
C TYR A 199 1.14 7.19 -3.62
N GLY A 200 0.12 6.55 -3.05
CA GLY A 200 0.23 5.74 -1.83
C GLY A 200 0.21 6.53 -0.52
N TRP A 201 -0.22 7.79 -0.55
CA TRP A 201 -0.25 8.64 0.61
C TRP A 201 -1.54 9.47 0.67
N PHE A 202 -2.21 9.47 1.80
CA PHE A 202 -3.14 10.54 2.15
C PHE A 202 -2.35 11.83 2.34
N LEU A 203 -2.88 12.92 1.80
CA LEU A 203 -2.24 14.23 1.84
C LEU A 203 -3.07 15.19 2.69
N ASP A 204 -2.41 15.91 3.55
CA ASP A 204 -2.96 17.00 4.35
C ASP A 204 -2.01 18.21 4.21
N GLU A 205 -2.38 19.38 4.71
CA GLU A 205 -1.70 20.66 4.47
C GLU A 205 -0.17 20.60 4.67
N ASP A 206 0.30 19.88 5.69
CA ASP A 206 1.70 19.86 6.11
C ASP A 206 2.31 18.46 6.23
N LYS A 207 1.53 17.41 5.94
CA LYS A 207 1.95 16.03 6.14
C LYS A 207 1.33 15.06 5.13
N CYS A 208 1.97 13.93 4.99
CA CYS A 208 1.39 12.75 4.35
C CYS A 208 1.35 11.60 5.35
N TYR A 209 0.38 10.72 5.21
CA TYR A 209 0.23 9.56 6.08
C TYR A 209 -0.45 8.40 5.37
N HIS A 210 -0.29 7.21 5.90
CA HIS A 210 -1.08 6.05 5.53
C HIS A 210 -1.34 5.18 6.74
N GLU A 211 -2.54 4.60 6.79
CA GLU A 211 -2.94 3.62 7.78
C GLU A 211 -2.88 2.21 7.18
N GLY A 212 -2.77 1.20 8.02
CA GLY A 212 -2.91 -0.19 7.63
C GLY A 212 -3.71 -0.96 8.65
N ASN A 213 -4.61 -1.83 8.17
CA ASN A 213 -5.35 -2.76 9.00
C ASN A 213 -5.48 -4.10 8.29
N THR A 214 -4.92 -5.13 8.88
CA THR A 214 -5.08 -6.51 8.41
C THR A 214 -4.81 -7.50 9.53
N MET A 215 -5.54 -8.61 9.58
CA MET A 215 -5.37 -9.69 10.57
C MET A 215 -5.22 -9.17 12.02
N ALA A 216 -6.03 -8.18 12.38
CA ALA A 216 -6.04 -7.48 13.66
C ALA A 216 -4.72 -6.75 14.01
N PHE A 217 -3.86 -6.49 13.04
CA PHE A 217 -2.79 -5.51 13.18
C PHE A 217 -3.26 -4.16 12.65
N TYR A 218 -2.94 -3.10 13.36
CA TYR A 218 -3.23 -1.73 12.93
C TYR A 218 -1.94 -0.90 12.92
N SER A 219 -1.76 -0.06 11.92
CA SER A 219 -0.58 0.78 11.78
C SER A 219 -0.93 2.18 11.31
N ILE A 220 -0.09 3.15 11.65
CA ILE A 220 -0.03 4.45 10.97
C ILE A 220 1.42 4.82 10.74
N ASP A 221 1.69 5.30 9.53
CA ASP A 221 2.94 5.88 9.07
C ASP A 221 2.67 7.33 8.64
N MET A 222 3.39 8.30 9.22
CA MET A 222 3.17 9.73 8.99
C MET A 222 4.47 10.50 8.87
N ILE A 223 4.55 11.38 7.89
CA ILE A 223 5.68 12.30 7.65
C ILE A 223 5.14 13.71 7.52
N SER A 224 5.60 14.64 8.38
CA SER A 224 5.46 16.08 8.13
C SER A 224 6.64 16.57 7.29
N TYR A 225 6.35 17.09 6.12
CA TYR A 225 7.38 17.60 5.21
C TYR A 225 7.77 19.06 5.50
N LEU A 226 7.00 19.78 6.32
CA LEU A 226 7.33 21.13 6.74
C LEU A 226 8.18 21.14 8.02
N GLU A 227 7.77 20.41 9.05
CA GLU A 227 8.43 20.37 10.35
C GLU A 227 9.46 19.24 10.50
N GLY A 228 9.48 18.29 9.58
CA GLY A 228 10.35 17.12 9.66
C GLY A 228 9.95 16.11 10.74
N ILE A 229 8.73 16.23 11.27
CA ILE A 229 8.18 15.28 12.25
C ILE A 229 7.87 13.96 11.54
N ARG A 230 8.20 12.85 12.20
CA ARG A 230 7.91 11.51 11.73
C ARG A 230 7.27 10.72 12.84
N VAL A 231 6.21 10.02 12.51
CA VAL A 231 5.47 9.18 13.46
C VAL A 231 5.22 7.82 12.85
N VAL A 232 5.52 6.79 13.60
CA VAL A 232 5.14 5.40 13.27
C VAL A 232 4.52 4.79 14.51
N VAL A 233 3.32 4.25 14.39
CA VAL A 233 2.67 3.46 15.44
C VAL A 233 2.25 2.12 14.85
N LEU A 234 2.64 1.05 15.52
CA LEU A 234 2.22 -0.31 15.21
C LEU A 234 1.46 -0.88 16.40
N SER A 235 0.29 -1.43 16.16
CA SER A 235 -0.54 -2.12 17.14
C SER A 235 -0.84 -3.54 16.67
N ASN A 236 -0.98 -4.45 17.60
CA ASN A 236 -1.43 -5.81 17.37
C ASN A 236 -2.85 -6.05 17.87
N VAL A 237 -3.64 -4.99 17.92
CA VAL A 237 -5.07 -5.05 18.26
C VAL A 237 -5.86 -4.34 17.14
N ASP A 238 -6.94 -4.97 16.69
CA ASP A 238 -7.89 -4.39 15.73
C ASP A 238 -8.66 -3.23 16.35
N ASP A 239 -7.95 -2.11 16.49
CA ASP A 239 -8.45 -0.88 17.06
C ASP A 239 -7.84 0.33 16.35
N LYS A 240 -8.66 1.31 15.97
CA LYS A 240 -8.18 2.59 15.41
C LYS A 240 -7.33 3.42 16.39
N LEU A 241 -7.12 2.92 17.61
CA LEU A 241 -6.31 3.59 18.64
C LEU A 241 -4.89 3.89 18.16
N ALA A 242 -4.30 3.04 17.30
CA ALA A 242 -2.97 3.30 16.73
C ALA A 242 -2.97 4.61 15.90
N ALA A 243 -3.99 4.84 15.07
CA ALA A 243 -4.12 6.07 14.31
C ALA A 243 -4.35 7.28 15.22
N GLU A 244 -5.21 7.15 16.22
CA GLU A 244 -5.47 8.22 17.21
C GLU A 244 -4.20 8.58 17.99
N ILE A 245 -3.44 7.59 18.46
CA ILE A 245 -2.15 7.79 19.13
C ILE A 245 -1.17 8.50 18.18
N GLY A 246 -1.07 8.06 16.92
CA GLY A 246 -0.20 8.66 15.94
C GLY A 246 -0.50 10.14 15.72
N MET A 247 -1.76 10.50 15.57
CA MET A 247 -2.20 11.89 15.43
C MET A 247 -1.92 12.73 16.69
N GLN A 248 -2.11 12.14 17.89
CA GLN A 248 -1.78 12.82 19.15
C GLN A 248 -0.26 13.03 19.28
N MET A 249 0.56 12.02 18.97
CA MET A 249 2.02 12.14 18.98
C MET A 249 2.50 13.25 18.03
N TYR A 250 1.93 13.30 16.82
CA TYR A 250 2.22 14.37 15.87
C TYR A 250 1.88 15.77 16.45
N THR A 251 0.70 15.91 17.03
CA THR A 251 0.24 17.17 17.62
C THR A 251 1.15 17.64 18.77
N ILE A 252 1.55 16.71 19.64
CA ILE A 252 2.48 16.98 20.75
C ILE A 252 3.85 17.41 20.21
N ALA A 253 4.40 16.66 19.24
CA ALA A 253 5.69 16.97 18.65
C ALA A 253 5.66 18.36 17.97
N LYS A 254 4.63 18.66 17.20
CA LYS A 254 4.43 19.95 16.53
C LYS A 254 4.36 21.10 17.55
N SER A 255 3.58 20.93 18.61
CA SER A 255 3.47 21.95 19.68
C SER A 255 4.80 22.23 20.38
N SER A 256 5.65 21.19 20.52
CA SER A 256 6.96 21.32 21.18
C SER A 256 8.01 22.07 20.34
N LEU A 257 7.81 22.18 19.02
CA LEU A 257 8.72 22.95 18.15
C LEU A 257 8.51 24.46 18.26
N PHE A 258 7.37 24.90 18.78
CA PHE A 258 6.99 26.30 18.89
C PHE A 258 6.91 26.79 20.35
N ALA A 259 7.30 25.97 21.30
CA ALA A 259 7.40 26.28 22.73
C ALA A 259 8.85 26.68 23.10
#